data_fd12d8467978ba82a32b55421f88fdb3
#
_entry.id   fd12d8467978ba82a32b55421f88fdb3
#
_cell.length_a   1.000
_cell.length_b   1.000
_cell.length_c   1.000
_cell.angle_alpha   90.00
_cell.angle_beta   90.00
_cell.angle_gamma   90.00
#
_symmetry.space_group_name_H-M   'P 1'
#
loop_
_entity.id
_entity.type
_entity.pdbx_description
1 polymer ?
#
loop_
_entity_poly.entity_id
_entity_poly.type
_entity_poly.pdbx_seq_one_letter_code
_entity_poly.pdbx_strand_id
1 'polypeptide(L)'
;VNIISSRTRCPDSMVLKTPKGKIPLDWLEGYTAFSARIEPEIDIDNAELVFAGYGIVAPEYGKNDFEGIENPQDKVAVVIVNDPGLGSDNTDYFNGDIMTYYGRWMYKFEEGARQGLKGVLIIHEDRGAGYPWSVVRASAQSKMYVDSDSDAYHCPLNGWIQFNAAKQLLADNGYDIDQLIEQSKSPDFKPISLKST
;
A
#
# COMPACT_ATOMS: atom_id res chain seq x y z
N VAL A 1 18.41 -21.58 9.71
CA VAL A 1 17.27 -20.71 9.36
C VAL A 1 16.42 -21.45 8.34
N ASN A 2 15.16 -21.69 8.66
CA ASN A 2 14.21 -22.29 7.74
C ASN A 2 13.68 -21.21 6.79
N ILE A 3 13.48 -21.59 5.53
CA ILE A 3 12.88 -20.71 4.52
C ILE A 3 11.58 -21.35 4.06
N ILE A 4 10.51 -20.56 4.09
CA ILE A 4 9.19 -20.92 3.57
C ILE A 4 9.02 -20.29 2.20
N SER A 5 8.59 -21.08 1.23
CA SER A 5 8.14 -20.58 -0.07
C SER A 5 6.62 -20.63 -0.12
N SER A 6 5.99 -19.50 -0.38
CA SER A 6 4.55 -19.41 -0.59
C SER A 6 4.24 -19.02 -2.03
N ARG A 7 3.13 -19.52 -2.55
CA ARG A 7 2.55 -19.10 -3.82
C ARG A 7 1.11 -18.69 -3.59
N THR A 8 0.82 -17.41 -3.82
CA THR A 8 -0.54 -16.91 -3.75
C THR A 8 -1.23 -17.09 -5.11
N ARG A 9 -2.49 -17.51 -5.08
CA ARG A 9 -3.38 -17.46 -6.23
C ARG A 9 -4.37 -16.33 -6.02
N CYS A 10 -4.43 -15.44 -6.98
CA CYS A 10 -5.38 -14.32 -6.98
C CYS A 10 -6.45 -14.55 -8.04
N PRO A 11 -7.65 -13.94 -7.89
CA PRO A 11 -8.64 -13.89 -8.95
C PRO A 11 -8.08 -13.24 -10.23
N ASP A 12 -8.61 -13.62 -11.39
CA ASP A 12 -8.23 -13.00 -12.67
C ASP A 12 -8.56 -11.50 -12.71
N SER A 13 -9.52 -11.06 -11.90
CA SER A 13 -9.88 -9.65 -11.74
C SER A 13 -10.27 -9.34 -10.29
N MET A 14 -9.81 -8.21 -9.79
CA MET A 14 -10.27 -7.55 -8.57
C MET A 14 -11.14 -6.35 -8.94
N VAL A 15 -12.13 -6.03 -8.14
CA VAL A 15 -13.03 -4.89 -8.40
C VAL A 15 -13.01 -3.94 -7.23
N LEU A 16 -12.63 -2.68 -7.47
CA LEU A 16 -12.84 -1.60 -6.52
C LEU A 16 -14.24 -1.02 -6.74
N LYS A 17 -15.06 -1.02 -5.70
CA LYS A 17 -16.40 -0.42 -5.73
C LYS A 17 -16.29 1.02 -5.24
N THR A 18 -16.74 1.99 -6.05
CA THR A 18 -16.64 3.42 -5.77
C THR A 18 -18.02 4.07 -5.77
N PRO A 19 -18.16 5.32 -5.27
CA PRO A 19 -19.41 6.06 -5.37
C PRO A 19 -19.92 6.29 -6.81
N LYS A 20 -19.02 6.25 -7.80
CA LYS A 20 -19.37 6.47 -9.22
C LYS A 20 -19.47 5.19 -10.04
N GLY A 21 -19.12 4.03 -9.46
CA GLY A 21 -19.20 2.76 -10.17
C GLY A 21 -18.19 1.71 -9.72
N LYS A 22 -17.75 0.90 -10.66
CA LYS A 22 -16.79 -0.18 -10.43
C LYS A 22 -15.56 0.02 -11.28
N ILE A 23 -14.38 -0.19 -10.69
CA ILE A 23 -13.09 -0.16 -11.38
C ILE A 23 -12.57 -1.61 -11.39
N PRO A 24 -12.70 -2.33 -12.51
CA PRO A 24 -12.11 -3.67 -12.64
C PRO A 24 -10.60 -3.56 -12.83
N LEU A 25 -9.85 -4.41 -12.16
CA LEU A 25 -8.40 -4.49 -12.22
C LEU A 25 -8.02 -5.92 -12.58
N ASP A 26 -7.44 -6.13 -13.74
CA ASP A 26 -7.00 -7.44 -14.19
C ASP A 26 -5.71 -7.86 -13.49
N TRP A 27 -5.62 -9.15 -13.16
CA TRP A 27 -4.45 -9.73 -12.53
C TRP A 27 -3.19 -9.51 -13.37
N LEU A 28 -2.13 -9.05 -12.73
CA LEU A 28 -0.83 -8.66 -13.28
C LEU A 28 -0.85 -7.41 -14.17
N GLU A 29 -1.98 -6.99 -14.71
CA GLU A 29 -2.08 -5.78 -15.54
C GLU A 29 -2.52 -4.56 -14.72
N GLY A 30 -3.56 -4.70 -13.91
CA GLY A 30 -4.11 -3.63 -13.08
C GLY A 30 -3.69 -3.71 -11.62
N TYR A 31 -3.49 -4.95 -11.13
CA TYR A 31 -3.09 -5.19 -9.76
C TYR A 31 -2.18 -6.40 -9.61
N THR A 32 -1.48 -6.46 -8.50
CA THR A 32 -0.83 -7.67 -7.97
C THR A 32 -1.14 -7.80 -6.49
N ALA A 33 -1.20 -9.03 -6.00
CA ALA A 33 -1.40 -9.29 -4.58
C ALA A 33 -0.70 -10.58 -4.14
N PHE A 34 -0.33 -10.63 -2.88
CA PHE A 34 0.21 -11.82 -2.23
C PHE A 34 -0.04 -11.75 -0.72
N SER A 35 0.09 -12.86 -0.06
CA SER A 35 0.16 -12.90 1.40
C SER A 35 1.47 -13.52 1.85
N ALA A 36 2.00 -13.00 2.95
CA ALA A 36 3.10 -13.61 3.69
C ALA A 36 2.60 -14.56 4.79
N ARG A 37 1.29 -14.57 5.08
CA ARG A 37 0.67 -15.50 6.02
C ARG A 37 0.54 -16.88 5.40
N ILE A 38 0.72 -17.91 6.22
CA ILE A 38 0.52 -19.31 5.82
C ILE A 38 -0.94 -19.67 6.15
N GLU A 39 -1.85 -19.12 5.36
CA GLU A 39 -3.29 -19.36 5.47
C GLU A 39 -3.81 -19.93 4.15
N PRO A 40 -4.74 -20.90 4.19
CA PRO A 40 -5.27 -21.52 2.97
C PRO A 40 -6.09 -20.54 2.13
N GLU A 41 -6.72 -19.56 2.76
CA GLU A 41 -7.56 -18.56 2.11
C GLU A 41 -7.53 -17.25 2.90
N ILE A 42 -7.53 -16.12 2.19
CA ILE A 42 -7.64 -14.78 2.75
C ILE A 42 -8.76 -14.06 2.03
N ASP A 43 -9.81 -13.77 2.78
CA ASP A 43 -10.98 -13.03 2.28
C ASP A 43 -10.83 -11.54 2.59
N ILE A 44 -10.92 -10.74 1.52
CA ILE A 44 -10.88 -9.27 1.58
C ILE A 44 -12.15 -8.63 0.99
N ASP A 45 -13.19 -9.42 0.74
CA ASP A 45 -14.40 -8.91 0.11
C ASP A 45 -15.05 -7.80 0.97
N ASN A 46 -15.42 -6.71 0.29
CA ASN A 46 -16.00 -5.51 0.90
C ASN A 46 -15.17 -4.84 2.00
N ALA A 47 -13.85 -5.03 2.01
CA ALA A 47 -12.98 -4.27 2.91
C ALA A 47 -13.05 -2.77 2.58
N GLU A 48 -13.21 -1.94 3.61
CA GLU A 48 -13.23 -0.49 3.43
C GLU A 48 -11.85 0.03 3.02
N LEU A 49 -11.81 0.98 2.08
CA LEU A 49 -10.56 1.60 1.64
C LEU A 49 -10.28 2.88 2.43
N VAL A 50 -9.03 3.06 2.83
CA VAL A 50 -8.53 4.29 3.44
C VAL A 50 -7.26 4.74 2.71
N PHE A 51 -7.23 5.99 2.24
CA PHE A 51 -6.01 6.58 1.70
C PHE A 51 -5.16 7.07 2.87
N ALA A 52 -3.99 6.49 3.05
CA ALA A 52 -3.08 6.73 4.17
C ALA A 52 -1.73 7.33 3.69
N GLY A 53 -1.79 8.30 2.78
CA GLY A 53 -0.61 9.03 2.33
C GLY A 53 0.52 8.11 1.90
N TYR A 54 1.71 8.31 2.48
CA TYR A 54 2.86 7.43 2.25
C TYR A 54 2.84 6.15 3.11
N GLY A 55 1.88 6.00 4.02
CA GLY A 55 1.79 4.83 4.91
C GLY A 55 2.99 4.72 5.86
N ILE A 56 3.33 5.81 6.52
CA ILE A 56 4.54 5.96 7.34
C ILE A 56 4.19 6.35 8.78
N VAL A 57 4.87 5.70 9.73
CA VAL A 57 4.96 6.14 11.13
C VAL A 57 6.42 6.43 11.42
N ALA A 58 6.78 7.71 11.51
CA ALA A 58 8.14 8.19 11.72
C ALA A 58 8.12 9.32 12.78
N PRO A 59 8.15 8.96 14.07
CA PRO A 59 8.05 9.94 15.15
C PRO A 59 9.15 11.02 15.13
N GLU A 60 10.34 10.67 14.65
CA GLU A 60 11.47 11.61 14.51
C GLU A 60 11.18 12.74 13.49
N TYR A 61 10.27 12.52 12.56
CA TYR A 61 9.78 13.53 11.61
C TYR A 61 8.38 14.06 11.99
N GLY A 62 7.84 13.64 13.16
CA GLY A 62 6.49 14.01 13.60
C GLY A 62 5.38 13.44 12.71
N LYS A 63 5.64 12.37 11.95
CA LYS A 63 4.72 11.84 10.93
C LYS A 63 4.05 10.55 11.39
N ASN A 64 2.71 10.52 11.25
CA ASN A 64 1.90 9.32 11.43
C ASN A 64 0.71 9.33 10.46
N ASP A 65 0.86 8.60 9.36
CA ASP A 65 -0.13 8.50 8.28
C ASP A 65 -1.34 7.61 8.65
N PHE A 66 -1.30 6.95 9.80
CA PHE A 66 -2.38 6.05 10.25
C PHE A 66 -3.15 6.61 11.46
N GLU A 67 -2.81 7.82 11.91
CA GLU A 67 -3.44 8.39 13.09
C GLU A 67 -4.95 8.59 12.90
N GLY A 68 -5.74 8.00 13.83
CA GLY A 68 -7.20 8.11 13.80
C GLY A 68 -7.91 7.08 12.92
N ILE A 69 -7.21 6.10 12.36
CA ILE A 69 -7.87 4.98 11.69
C ILE A 69 -8.54 4.09 12.74
N GLU A 70 -9.87 4.02 12.67
CA GLU A 70 -10.67 3.14 13.52
C GLU A 70 -10.91 1.79 12.82
N ASN A 71 -11.00 0.70 13.60
CA ASN A 71 -11.24 -0.66 13.12
C ASN A 71 -10.32 -1.07 11.94
N PRO A 72 -8.99 -0.99 12.10
CA PRO A 72 -8.05 -1.24 11.01
C PRO A 72 -8.16 -2.65 10.44
N GLN A 73 -8.62 -3.64 11.22
CA GLN A 73 -8.82 -5.03 10.78
C GLN A 73 -9.89 -5.18 9.67
N ASP A 74 -10.73 -4.17 9.45
CA ASP A 74 -11.75 -4.14 8.39
C ASP A 74 -11.33 -3.29 7.19
N LYS A 75 -10.11 -2.73 7.23
CA LYS A 75 -9.65 -1.73 6.26
C LYS A 75 -8.43 -2.18 5.45
N VAL A 76 -8.42 -1.77 4.19
CA VAL A 76 -7.26 -1.84 3.32
C VAL A 76 -6.72 -0.43 3.09
N ALA A 77 -5.48 -0.19 3.48
CA ALA A 77 -4.83 1.09 3.22
C ALA A 77 -4.34 1.17 1.77
N VAL A 78 -4.64 2.28 1.11
CA VAL A 78 -4.10 2.67 -0.18
C VAL A 78 -3.01 3.70 0.09
N VAL A 79 -1.75 3.39 -0.27
CA VAL A 79 -0.59 4.20 0.09
C VAL A 79 0.30 4.49 -1.12
N ILE A 80 1.01 5.61 -1.08
CA ILE A 80 1.97 6.03 -2.11
C ILE A 80 3.29 5.28 -1.91
N VAL A 81 3.91 4.82 -3.01
CA VAL A 81 5.27 4.29 -2.98
C VAL A 81 6.28 5.41 -2.69
N ASN A 82 7.46 5.08 -2.14
CA ASN A 82 8.50 6.01 -1.69
C ASN A 82 8.15 6.73 -0.37
N ASP A 83 8.80 7.83 -0.08
CA ASP A 83 8.61 8.65 1.12
C ASP A 83 8.49 10.14 0.76
N PRO A 84 8.13 11.00 1.72
CA PRO A 84 7.90 12.43 1.48
C PRO A 84 9.11 13.20 0.96
N GLY A 85 10.32 12.64 1.07
CA GLY A 85 11.56 13.26 0.59
C GLY A 85 11.71 13.28 -0.93
N LEU A 86 10.98 12.42 -1.65
CA LEU A 86 11.09 12.31 -3.11
C LEU A 86 10.92 13.67 -3.82
N GLY A 87 11.96 14.06 -4.55
CA GLY A 87 12.00 15.32 -5.28
C GLY A 87 12.32 16.55 -4.41
N SER A 88 12.76 16.35 -3.17
CA SER A 88 13.15 17.43 -2.25
C SER A 88 14.67 17.51 -2.10
N ASP A 89 15.21 18.74 -2.06
CA ASP A 89 16.59 19.01 -1.70
C ASP A 89 16.82 19.08 -0.18
N ASN A 90 15.73 19.03 0.62
CA ASN A 90 15.82 19.08 2.08
C ASN A 90 16.21 17.71 2.66
N THR A 91 17.49 17.56 2.99
CA THR A 91 18.04 16.32 3.56
C THR A 91 17.67 16.09 5.03
N ASP A 92 17.15 17.11 5.72
CA ASP A 92 16.71 16.98 7.12
C ASP A 92 15.34 16.31 7.24
N TYR A 93 14.62 16.17 6.11
CA TYR A 93 13.31 15.53 6.06
C TYR A 93 13.35 14.34 5.09
N PHE A 94 13.25 13.13 5.60
CA PHE A 94 13.36 11.86 4.86
C PHE A 94 14.57 11.79 3.91
N ASN A 95 15.70 12.38 4.32
CA ASN A 95 16.95 12.36 3.56
C ASN A 95 16.84 12.92 2.12
N GLY A 96 15.91 13.85 1.89
CA GLY A 96 15.67 14.45 0.59
C GLY A 96 15.29 13.43 -0.49
N ASP A 97 15.82 13.57 -1.70
CA ASP A 97 15.49 12.69 -2.84
C ASP A 97 16.02 11.24 -2.70
N ILE A 98 16.78 10.95 -1.63
CA ILE A 98 17.32 9.61 -1.39
C ILE A 98 16.35 8.80 -0.55
N MET A 99 15.70 7.80 -1.18
CA MET A 99 14.72 6.94 -0.51
C MET A 99 15.27 6.34 0.79
N THR A 100 14.57 6.59 1.89
CA THR A 100 14.82 5.96 3.19
C THR A 100 14.21 4.56 3.27
N TYR A 101 14.38 3.86 4.40
CA TYR A 101 13.68 2.60 4.65
C TYR A 101 12.16 2.78 4.65
N TYR A 102 11.67 3.92 5.11
CA TYR A 102 10.24 4.26 5.09
C TYR A 102 9.63 4.26 3.69
N GLY A 103 10.42 4.59 2.67
CA GLY A 103 10.00 4.59 1.26
C GLY A 103 9.90 3.20 0.65
N ARG A 104 10.51 2.19 1.27
CA ARG A 104 10.54 0.82 0.73
C ARG A 104 9.16 0.16 0.78
N TRP A 105 8.82 -0.57 -0.27
CA TRP A 105 7.56 -1.29 -0.34
C TRP A 105 7.39 -2.32 0.80
N MET A 106 8.48 -2.95 1.24
CA MET A 106 8.45 -3.87 2.38
C MET A 106 7.98 -3.17 3.65
N TYR A 107 8.51 -1.97 3.93
CA TYR A 107 8.10 -1.19 5.09
C TYR A 107 6.58 -0.93 5.11
N LYS A 108 5.97 -0.63 3.94
CA LYS A 108 4.52 -0.36 3.87
C LYS A 108 3.70 -1.56 4.35
N PHE A 109 4.11 -2.76 3.95
CA PHE A 109 3.44 -3.99 4.37
C PHE A 109 3.69 -4.32 5.83
N GLU A 110 4.92 -4.14 6.32
CA GLU A 110 5.26 -4.31 7.72
C GLU A 110 4.49 -3.31 8.59
N GLU A 111 4.41 -2.05 8.18
CA GLU A 111 3.67 -1.04 8.92
C GLU A 111 2.17 -1.32 8.91
N GLY A 112 1.60 -1.70 7.78
CA GLY A 112 0.21 -2.16 7.71
C GLY A 112 -0.11 -3.28 8.67
N ALA A 113 0.81 -4.23 8.84
CA ALA A 113 0.69 -5.31 9.82
C ALA A 113 0.76 -4.77 11.26
N ARG A 114 1.70 -3.88 11.57
CA ARG A 114 1.81 -3.23 12.90
C ARG A 114 0.56 -2.43 13.27
N GLN A 115 -0.07 -1.81 12.29
CA GLN A 115 -1.33 -1.07 12.45
C GLN A 115 -2.57 -1.99 12.53
N GLY A 116 -2.41 -3.30 12.31
CA GLY A 116 -3.50 -4.27 12.35
C GLY A 116 -4.44 -4.19 11.14
N LEU A 117 -3.99 -3.63 10.02
CA LEU A 117 -4.79 -3.51 8.80
C LEU A 117 -5.10 -4.87 8.17
N LYS A 118 -6.25 -4.96 7.51
CA LYS A 118 -6.63 -6.11 6.68
C LYS A 118 -5.75 -6.25 5.44
N GLY A 119 -5.26 -5.12 4.92
CA GLY A 119 -4.37 -5.11 3.77
C GLY A 119 -3.74 -3.76 3.48
N VAL A 120 -2.76 -3.81 2.57
CA VAL A 120 -2.14 -2.61 2.00
C VAL A 120 -2.06 -2.76 0.49
N LEU A 121 -2.53 -1.75 -0.24
CA LEU A 121 -2.37 -1.58 -1.67
C LEU A 121 -1.45 -0.39 -1.93
N ILE A 122 -0.27 -0.67 -2.47
CA ILE A 122 0.68 0.38 -2.83
C ILE A 122 0.35 0.90 -4.22
N ILE A 123 0.22 2.22 -4.36
CA ILE A 123 0.09 2.90 -5.64
C ILE A 123 1.46 2.87 -6.32
N HIS A 124 1.54 2.20 -7.49
CA HIS A 124 2.76 2.14 -8.26
C HIS A 124 2.89 3.36 -9.17
N GLU A 125 4.01 4.06 -9.04
CA GLU A 125 4.45 5.10 -9.94
C GLU A 125 5.93 4.86 -10.24
N ASP A 126 6.31 4.84 -11.53
CA ASP A 126 7.63 4.39 -11.99
C ASP A 126 8.78 5.18 -11.35
N ARG A 127 8.66 6.51 -11.27
CA ARG A 127 9.68 7.36 -10.65
C ARG A 127 9.79 7.10 -9.15
N GLY A 128 8.66 7.04 -8.47
CA GLY A 128 8.61 6.79 -7.02
C GLY A 128 9.12 5.40 -6.67
N ALA A 129 8.76 4.38 -7.43
CA ALA A 129 9.24 3.01 -7.22
C ALA A 129 10.72 2.83 -7.59
N GLY A 130 11.22 3.58 -8.58
CA GLY A 130 12.54 3.42 -9.17
C GLY A 130 12.63 2.27 -10.18
N TYR A 131 11.49 1.70 -10.57
CA TYR A 131 11.38 0.62 -11.56
C TYR A 131 9.97 0.58 -12.19
N PRO A 132 9.85 0.03 -13.42
CA PRO A 132 8.56 -0.06 -14.11
C PRO A 132 7.66 -1.17 -13.52
N TRP A 133 6.36 -1.10 -13.82
CA TRP A 133 5.34 -2.08 -13.41
C TRP A 133 5.70 -3.53 -13.74
N SER A 134 6.46 -3.78 -14.82
CA SER A 134 6.91 -5.11 -15.21
C SER A 134 7.71 -5.84 -14.13
N VAL A 135 8.42 -5.10 -13.27
CA VAL A 135 9.16 -5.67 -12.12
C VAL A 135 8.19 -6.17 -11.05
N VAL A 136 7.14 -5.39 -10.76
CA VAL A 136 6.08 -5.79 -9.83
C VAL A 136 5.40 -7.07 -10.31
N ARG A 137 5.01 -7.12 -11.59
CA ARG A 137 4.41 -8.31 -12.24
C ARG A 137 5.27 -9.56 -12.08
N ALA A 138 6.55 -9.44 -12.43
CA ALA A 138 7.48 -10.58 -12.42
C ALA A 138 7.65 -11.17 -11.02
N SER A 139 7.54 -10.36 -9.97
CA SER A 139 7.74 -10.77 -8.58
C SER A 139 6.46 -11.17 -7.85
N ALA A 140 5.29 -11.12 -8.49
CA ALA A 140 4.00 -11.28 -7.81
C ALA A 140 3.63 -12.72 -7.47
N GLN A 141 4.14 -13.71 -8.21
CA GLN A 141 3.60 -15.09 -8.18
C GLN A 141 4.16 -15.97 -7.07
N SER A 142 5.36 -15.70 -6.58
CA SER A 142 5.93 -16.48 -5.48
C SER A 142 6.82 -15.64 -4.60
N LYS A 143 6.81 -15.92 -3.32
CA LYS A 143 7.61 -15.24 -2.31
C LYS A 143 8.34 -16.27 -1.46
N MET A 144 9.52 -15.90 -0.98
CA MET A 144 10.27 -16.65 0.01
C MET A 144 10.41 -15.80 1.27
N TYR A 145 10.17 -16.42 2.41
CA TYR A 145 10.26 -15.80 3.72
C TYR A 145 11.13 -16.64 4.64
N VAL A 146 11.72 -15.98 5.62
CA VAL A 146 12.29 -16.69 6.77
C VAL A 146 11.12 -17.21 7.59
N ASP A 147 11.17 -18.50 7.92
CA ASP A 147 10.21 -19.11 8.84
C ASP A 147 10.30 -18.41 10.21
N SER A 148 9.22 -17.80 10.59
CA SER A 148 9.09 -17.17 11.91
C SER A 148 7.78 -17.62 12.54
N ASP A 149 7.82 -17.88 13.83
CA ASP A 149 6.65 -18.32 14.62
C ASP A 149 5.60 -17.20 14.82
N SER A 150 5.75 -16.07 14.13
CA SER A 150 4.90 -14.90 14.35
C SER A 150 4.49 -14.24 13.04
N ASP A 151 3.17 -14.09 12.86
CA ASP A 151 2.57 -13.27 11.79
C ASP A 151 2.55 -11.76 12.12
N ALA A 152 3.23 -11.33 13.21
CA ALA A 152 3.16 -9.96 13.71
C ALA A 152 3.55 -8.89 12.67
N TYR A 153 4.35 -9.26 11.67
CA TYR A 153 4.79 -8.36 10.59
C TYR A 153 4.19 -8.72 9.22
N HIS A 154 3.18 -9.59 9.20
CA HIS A 154 2.58 -10.08 7.98
C HIS A 154 1.14 -9.58 7.86
N CYS A 155 0.94 -8.55 7.03
CA CYS A 155 -0.39 -8.12 6.66
C CYS A 155 -1.11 -9.25 5.88
N PRO A 156 -2.41 -9.49 6.09
CA PRO A 156 -3.15 -10.50 5.34
C PRO A 156 -3.05 -10.30 3.83
N LEU A 157 -3.30 -9.08 3.35
CA LEU A 157 -3.16 -8.70 1.95
C LEU A 157 -2.01 -7.71 1.77
N ASN A 158 -1.07 -8.07 0.89
CA ASN A 158 -0.03 -7.17 0.39
C ASN A 158 -0.19 -7.04 -1.12
N GLY A 159 -0.41 -5.84 -1.62
CA GLY A 159 -0.70 -5.67 -3.04
C GLY A 159 -0.21 -4.35 -3.61
N TRP A 160 -0.30 -4.28 -4.93
CA TRP A 160 0.00 -3.09 -5.70
C TRP A 160 -1.14 -2.82 -6.69
N ILE A 161 -1.42 -1.55 -6.92
CA ILE A 161 -2.30 -1.10 -8.00
C ILE A 161 -1.56 -0.08 -8.86
N GLN A 162 -1.89 -0.04 -10.15
CA GLN A 162 -1.33 0.96 -11.04
C GLN A 162 -1.81 2.36 -10.71
N PHE A 163 -0.98 3.37 -11.00
CA PHE A 163 -1.26 4.79 -10.76
C PHE A 163 -2.61 5.24 -11.32
N ASN A 164 -2.93 4.83 -12.55
CA ASN A 164 -4.19 5.22 -13.20
C ASN A 164 -5.42 4.65 -12.48
N ALA A 165 -5.33 3.45 -11.91
CA ALA A 165 -6.40 2.87 -11.11
C ALA A 165 -6.61 3.64 -9.81
N ALA A 166 -5.52 4.01 -9.12
CA ALA A 166 -5.57 4.84 -7.93
C ALA A 166 -6.11 6.25 -8.24
N LYS A 167 -5.69 6.84 -9.36
CA LYS A 167 -6.19 8.14 -9.81
C LYS A 167 -7.71 8.12 -10.02
N GLN A 168 -8.23 7.08 -10.67
CA GLN A 168 -9.67 6.92 -10.87
C GLN A 168 -10.40 6.70 -9.53
N LEU A 169 -9.86 5.82 -8.66
CA LEU A 169 -10.42 5.57 -7.33
C LEU A 169 -10.56 6.87 -6.52
N LEU A 170 -9.50 7.67 -6.46
CA LEU A 170 -9.50 8.93 -5.71
C LEU A 170 -10.43 9.97 -6.36
N ALA A 171 -10.44 10.09 -7.69
CA ALA A 171 -11.33 10.99 -8.41
C ALA A 171 -12.82 10.63 -8.22
N ASP A 172 -13.16 9.35 -8.14
CA ASP A 172 -14.51 8.88 -7.84
C ASP A 172 -14.95 9.25 -6.42
N ASN A 173 -14.00 9.39 -5.50
CA ASN A 173 -14.22 9.85 -4.13
C ASN A 173 -14.14 11.38 -3.98
N GLY A 174 -13.89 12.13 -5.08
CA GLY A 174 -13.86 13.59 -5.09
C GLY A 174 -12.49 14.20 -4.80
N TYR A 175 -11.41 13.42 -4.91
CA TYR A 175 -10.05 13.87 -4.64
C TYR A 175 -9.19 13.88 -5.90
N ASP A 176 -8.26 14.82 -5.97
CA ASP A 176 -7.21 14.87 -6.98
C ASP A 176 -5.95 14.19 -6.43
N ILE A 177 -5.39 13.22 -7.17
CA ILE A 177 -4.25 12.43 -6.70
C ILE A 177 -2.99 13.27 -6.55
N ASP A 178 -2.74 14.23 -7.44
CA ASP A 178 -1.52 15.04 -7.41
C ASP A 178 -1.55 15.99 -6.21
N GLN A 179 -2.73 16.54 -5.88
CA GLN A 179 -2.94 17.33 -4.67
C GLN A 179 -2.76 16.48 -3.40
N LEU A 180 -3.29 15.27 -3.39
CA LEU A 180 -3.14 14.36 -2.24
C LEU A 180 -1.69 13.94 -2.03
N ILE A 181 -0.92 13.72 -3.09
CA ILE A 181 0.52 13.44 -3.00
C ILE A 181 1.23 14.60 -2.30
N GLU A 182 0.99 15.85 -2.72
CA GLU A 182 1.61 17.01 -2.09
C GLU A 182 1.17 17.19 -0.63
N GLN A 183 -0.11 17.04 -0.33
CA GLN A 183 -0.63 17.11 1.05
C GLN A 183 -0.02 16.03 1.94
N SER A 184 0.19 14.84 1.39
CA SER A 184 0.76 13.69 2.12
C SER A 184 2.24 13.87 2.49
N LYS A 185 2.93 14.86 1.93
CA LYS A 185 4.31 15.21 2.35
C LYS A 185 4.35 15.87 3.72
N SER A 186 3.25 16.53 4.13
CA SER A 186 3.18 17.18 5.45
C SER A 186 3.20 16.16 6.59
N PRO A 187 3.93 16.45 7.69
CA PRO A 187 3.81 15.64 8.91
C PRO A 187 2.39 15.65 9.49
N ASP A 188 1.63 16.73 9.29
CA ASP A 188 0.25 16.89 9.79
C ASP A 188 -0.81 16.18 8.92
N PHE A 189 -0.41 15.49 7.85
CA PHE A 189 -1.34 14.73 7.02
C PHE A 189 -2.12 13.71 7.86
N LYS A 190 -3.41 13.58 7.59
CA LYS A 190 -4.29 12.59 8.22
C LYS A 190 -4.91 11.68 7.16
N PRO A 191 -5.11 10.39 7.49
CA PRO A 191 -5.71 9.44 6.58
C PRO A 191 -7.14 9.85 6.20
N ILE A 192 -7.55 9.46 5.00
CA ILE A 192 -8.85 9.78 4.43
C ILE A 192 -9.63 8.49 4.21
N SER A 193 -10.75 8.32 4.94
CA SER A 193 -11.67 7.21 4.66
C SER A 193 -12.34 7.43 3.31
N LEU A 194 -12.22 6.46 2.43
CA LEU A 194 -12.85 6.47 1.11
C LEU A 194 -14.24 5.83 1.21
N LYS A 195 -15.20 6.34 0.42
CA LYS A 195 -16.53 5.72 0.28
C LYS A 195 -16.44 4.57 -0.75
N SER A 196 -15.47 3.70 -0.57
CA SER A 196 -15.09 2.65 -1.53
C SER A 196 -14.69 1.37 -0.80
N THR A 197 -14.89 0.24 -1.45
CA THR A 197 -14.50 -1.09 -0.97
C THR A 197 -13.84 -1.89 -2.07
#